data_7b6baa52dce6a64e5b9da70b6d8a55e6
#
_entry.id   7b6baa52dce6a64e5b9da70b6d8a55e6
#
_cell.length_a   1.000
_cell.length_b   1.000
_cell.length_c   1.000
_cell.angle_alpha   90.00
_cell.angle_beta   90.00
_cell.angle_gamma   90.00
#
_symmetry.space_group_name_H-M   'P 1'
#
loop_
_entity.id
_entity.type
_entity.pdbx_description
1 polymer ?
#
loop_
_entity_poly.entity_id
_entity_poly.type
_entity_poly.pdbx_seq_one_letter_code
_entity_poly.pdbx_strand_id
1 'polypeptide(L)'
;MAQTPEAKVKAKITKVLREEGVYYFFPATGGFGRSGVPDIVCCVGGAFLAIECKAGKNKPTLLQVREIEAIRTAGGVAIVANEDNWDVIREFVRGLTSREGA
;
A
#
# COMPACT_ATOMS: atom_id res chain seq x y z
N MET A 1 11.83 21.02 -5.69
CA MET A 1 11.27 20.24 -6.80
C MET A 1 9.85 19.83 -6.48
N ALA A 2 8.95 20.00 -7.40
CA ALA A 2 7.55 19.65 -7.17
C ALA A 2 7.37 18.14 -7.17
N GLN A 3 6.62 17.62 -6.21
CA GLN A 3 6.26 16.21 -6.18
C GLN A 3 5.19 15.92 -7.24
N THR A 4 5.23 14.71 -7.81
CA THR A 4 4.14 14.24 -8.65
C THR A 4 2.89 14.02 -7.81
N PRO A 5 1.68 14.03 -8.41
CA PRO A 5 0.45 13.74 -7.67
C PRO A 5 0.49 12.39 -6.94
N GLU A 6 1.04 11.35 -7.56
CA GLU A 6 1.18 10.05 -6.90
C GLU A 6 2.14 10.10 -5.72
N ALA A 7 3.25 10.84 -5.84
CA ALA A 7 4.20 11.01 -4.74
C ALA A 7 3.54 11.71 -3.55
N LYS A 8 2.63 12.65 -3.80
CA LYS A 8 1.88 13.32 -2.73
C LYS A 8 0.96 12.35 -2.00
N VAL A 9 0.27 11.47 -2.71
CA VAL A 9 -0.56 10.43 -2.11
C VAL A 9 0.31 9.51 -1.27
N LYS A 10 1.43 9.04 -1.82
CA LYS A 10 2.37 8.18 -1.12
C LYS A 10 2.89 8.82 0.17
N ALA A 11 3.20 10.12 0.13
CA ALA A 11 3.69 10.84 1.30
C ALA A 11 2.62 10.91 2.41
N LYS A 12 1.37 11.13 2.07
CA LYS A 12 0.27 11.15 3.04
C LYS A 12 0.07 9.79 3.70
N ILE A 13 0.11 8.72 2.90
CA ILE A 13 -0.02 7.36 3.40
C ILE A 13 1.15 7.00 4.30
N THR A 14 2.37 7.33 3.89
CA THR A 14 3.57 7.08 4.68
C THR A 14 3.49 7.76 6.05
N LYS A 15 2.95 8.97 6.09
CA LYS A 15 2.75 9.69 7.35
C LYS A 15 1.78 8.92 8.26
N VAL A 16 0.67 8.43 7.72
CA VAL A 16 -0.28 7.61 8.47
C VAL A 16 0.39 6.36 9.03
N LEU A 17 1.16 5.66 8.21
CA LEU A 17 1.85 4.44 8.63
C LEU A 17 2.84 4.70 9.77
N ARG A 18 3.58 5.81 9.68
CA ARG A 18 4.50 6.20 10.76
C ARG A 18 3.74 6.51 12.06
N GLU A 19 2.66 7.27 11.95
CA GLU A 19 1.85 7.64 13.11
C GLU A 19 1.23 6.43 13.79
N GLU A 20 0.86 5.42 13.02
CA GLU A 20 0.27 4.19 13.54
C GLU A 20 1.32 3.15 13.95
N GLY A 21 2.59 3.45 13.82
CA GLY A 21 3.66 2.54 14.23
C GLY A 21 3.80 1.29 13.38
N VAL A 22 3.45 1.37 12.11
CA VAL A 22 3.47 0.22 11.20
C VAL A 22 4.87 -0.04 10.66
N TYR A 23 5.28 -1.29 10.60
CA TYR A 23 6.48 -1.67 9.85
C TYR A 23 6.16 -1.61 8.36
N TYR A 24 6.91 -0.85 7.58
CA TYR A 24 6.70 -0.74 6.14
C TYR A 24 8.02 -0.48 5.41
N PHE A 25 8.02 -0.77 4.11
CA PHE A 25 9.14 -0.42 3.24
C PHE A 25 8.63 -0.22 1.81
N PHE A 26 9.49 0.38 0.98
CA PHE A 26 9.22 0.58 -0.44
C PHE A 26 10.00 -0.46 -1.22
N PRO A 27 9.34 -1.41 -1.90
CA PRO A 27 10.06 -2.42 -2.66
C PRO A 27 10.94 -1.80 -3.75
N ALA A 28 12.16 -2.30 -3.88
CA ALA A 28 13.02 -1.91 -4.99
C ALA A 28 12.50 -2.55 -6.28
N THR A 29 12.44 -1.78 -7.35
CA THR A 29 11.78 -2.20 -8.60
C THR A 29 12.75 -2.31 -9.77
N GLY A 30 14.01 -2.59 -9.54
CA GLY A 30 14.98 -2.72 -10.61
C GLY A 30 15.56 -4.12 -10.72
N GLY A 31 16.02 -4.47 -11.90
CA GLY A 31 16.83 -5.65 -12.13
C GLY A 31 16.13 -6.98 -11.88
N PHE A 32 16.39 -7.57 -10.73
CA PHE A 32 15.95 -8.93 -10.43
C PHE A 32 14.63 -9.02 -9.66
N GLY A 33 13.98 -7.87 -9.41
CA GLY A 33 12.72 -7.85 -8.69
C GLY A 33 11.53 -8.22 -9.56
N ARG A 34 10.39 -8.42 -8.92
CA ARG A 34 9.12 -8.64 -9.62
C ARG A 34 8.64 -7.31 -10.20
N SER A 35 7.96 -7.38 -11.36
CA SER A 35 7.34 -6.21 -11.97
C SER A 35 5.93 -6.00 -11.43
N GLY A 36 5.52 -4.75 -11.29
CA GLY A 36 4.16 -4.40 -10.89
C GLY A 36 3.87 -4.53 -9.41
N VAL A 37 4.90 -4.70 -8.58
CA VAL A 37 4.68 -4.79 -7.13
C VAL A 37 4.14 -3.46 -6.59
N PRO A 38 3.28 -3.50 -5.56
CA PRO A 38 2.75 -2.27 -4.95
C PRO A 38 3.85 -1.35 -4.41
N ASP A 39 3.53 -0.06 -4.29
CA ASP A 39 4.49 0.96 -3.86
C ASP A 39 4.98 0.79 -2.43
N ILE A 40 4.11 0.30 -1.56
CA ILE A 40 4.41 0.18 -0.13
C ILE A 40 3.99 -1.21 0.34
N VAL A 41 4.88 -1.87 1.08
CA VAL A 41 4.59 -3.16 1.71
C VAL A 41 4.68 -3.02 3.21
N CYS A 42 3.68 -3.52 3.92
CA CYS A 42 3.56 -3.38 5.37
C CYS A 42 3.32 -4.72 6.04
N CYS A 43 3.73 -4.80 7.30
CA CYS A 43 3.30 -5.85 8.21
C CYS A 43 2.49 -5.19 9.32
N VAL A 44 1.24 -5.58 9.48
CA VAL A 44 0.32 -4.98 10.45
C VAL A 44 -0.42 -6.08 11.18
N GLY A 45 -0.19 -6.21 12.48
CA GLY A 45 -0.83 -7.26 13.27
C GLY A 45 -0.59 -8.65 12.70
N GLY A 46 0.59 -8.90 12.15
CA GLY A 46 0.93 -10.15 11.50
C GLY A 46 0.40 -10.31 10.07
N ALA A 47 -0.40 -9.37 9.59
CA ALA A 47 -0.97 -9.41 8.24
C ALA A 47 -0.08 -8.69 7.24
N PHE A 48 -0.02 -9.21 6.02
CA PHE A 48 0.66 -8.56 4.90
C PHE A 48 -0.31 -7.54 4.28
N LEU A 49 0.10 -6.27 4.26
CA LEU A 49 -0.69 -5.20 3.66
C LEU A 49 0.14 -4.51 2.59
N ALA A 50 -0.34 -4.49 1.37
CA ALA A 50 0.33 -3.81 0.26
C ALA A 50 -0.54 -2.65 -0.23
N ILE A 51 0.09 -1.53 -0.57
CA ILE A 51 -0.62 -0.33 -0.97
C ILE A 51 -0.02 0.18 -2.29
N GLU A 52 -0.87 0.26 -3.31
CA GLU A 52 -0.53 0.86 -4.60
C GLU A 52 -1.07 2.28 -4.62
N CYS A 53 -0.21 3.27 -4.89
CA CYS A 53 -0.60 4.68 -4.91
C CYS A 53 -0.87 5.14 -6.33
N LYS A 54 -2.04 5.72 -6.54
CA LYS A 54 -2.45 6.29 -7.81
C LYS A 54 -2.99 7.71 -7.60
N ALA A 55 -3.05 8.50 -8.65
CA ALA A 55 -3.57 9.86 -8.58
C ALA A 55 -4.51 10.13 -9.75
N GLY A 56 -5.51 10.99 -9.50
CA GLY A 56 -6.47 11.38 -10.52
C GLY A 56 -7.25 10.19 -11.06
N LYS A 57 -7.30 10.09 -12.36
CA LYS A 57 -8.01 9.00 -13.05
C LYS A 57 -7.10 7.81 -13.36
N ASN A 58 -5.84 7.85 -12.93
CA ASN A 58 -4.91 6.76 -13.20
C ASN A 58 -5.34 5.48 -12.49
N LYS A 59 -5.24 4.38 -13.21
CA LYS A 59 -5.60 3.05 -12.69
C LYS A 59 -4.36 2.16 -12.71
N PRO A 60 -4.35 1.10 -11.87
CA PRO A 60 -3.27 0.13 -11.91
C PRO A 60 -3.09 -0.46 -13.31
N THR A 61 -1.84 -0.68 -13.70
CA THR A 61 -1.51 -1.38 -14.94
C THR A 61 -1.88 -2.85 -14.81
N LEU A 62 -1.86 -3.58 -15.92
CA LEU A 62 -2.13 -5.01 -15.92
C LEU A 62 -1.18 -5.77 -15.00
N LEU A 63 0.11 -5.43 -15.02
CA LEU A 63 1.09 -6.08 -14.14
C LEU A 63 0.79 -5.79 -12.67
N GLN A 64 0.39 -4.55 -12.36
CA GLN A 64 0.01 -4.18 -11.00
C GLN A 64 -1.23 -4.92 -10.54
N VAL A 65 -2.24 -5.05 -11.39
CA VAL A 65 -3.45 -5.82 -11.08
C VAL A 65 -3.10 -7.27 -10.77
N ARG A 66 -2.22 -7.87 -11.56
CA ARG A 66 -1.77 -9.25 -11.33
C ARG A 66 -1.11 -9.43 -9.97
N GLU A 67 -0.26 -8.48 -9.58
CA GLU A 67 0.40 -8.53 -8.27
C GLU A 67 -0.60 -8.37 -7.13
N ILE A 68 -1.53 -7.42 -7.28
CA ILE A 68 -2.59 -7.20 -6.29
C ILE A 68 -3.42 -8.49 -6.09
N GLU A 69 -3.82 -9.13 -7.18
CA GLU A 69 -4.60 -10.36 -7.10
C GLU A 69 -3.80 -11.52 -6.52
N ALA A 70 -2.52 -11.63 -6.84
CA ALA A 70 -1.64 -12.65 -6.27
C ALA A 70 -1.53 -12.50 -4.75
N ILE A 71 -1.40 -11.27 -4.27
CA ILE A 71 -1.35 -10.97 -2.84
C ILE A 71 -2.65 -11.40 -2.16
N ARG A 72 -3.79 -11.03 -2.75
CA ARG A 72 -5.11 -11.38 -2.20
C ARG A 72 -5.34 -12.88 -2.18
N THR A 73 -4.97 -13.57 -3.24
CA THR A 73 -5.08 -15.03 -3.33
C THR A 73 -4.23 -15.71 -2.27
N ALA A 74 -3.07 -15.16 -1.95
CA ALA A 74 -2.18 -15.69 -0.93
C ALA A 74 -2.63 -15.35 0.50
N GLY A 75 -3.73 -14.60 0.65
CA GLY A 75 -4.26 -14.25 1.96
C GLY A 75 -3.86 -12.87 2.49
N GLY A 76 -3.12 -12.11 1.71
CA GLY A 76 -2.75 -10.75 2.09
C GLY A 76 -3.83 -9.73 1.74
N VAL A 77 -3.64 -8.51 2.21
CA VAL A 77 -4.51 -7.38 1.90
C VAL A 77 -3.78 -6.48 0.90
N ALA A 78 -4.45 -6.09 -0.16
CA ALA A 78 -3.89 -5.17 -1.15
C ALA A 78 -4.92 -4.09 -1.47
N ILE A 79 -4.48 -2.84 -1.41
CA ILE A 79 -5.34 -1.67 -1.56
C ILE A 79 -4.76 -0.73 -2.62
N VAL A 80 -5.62 -0.18 -3.46
CA VAL A 80 -5.26 0.92 -4.35
C VAL A 80 -5.74 2.20 -3.69
N ALA A 81 -4.80 3.08 -3.36
CA ALA A 81 -5.10 4.33 -2.66
C ALA A 81 -4.87 5.53 -3.59
N ASN A 82 -5.67 6.56 -3.42
CA ASN A 82 -5.55 7.81 -4.17
C ASN A 82 -5.85 9.00 -3.25
N GLU A 83 -5.94 10.21 -3.83
CA GLU A 83 -6.21 11.43 -3.06
C GLU A 83 -7.59 11.45 -2.40
N ASP A 84 -8.51 10.59 -2.86
CA ASP A 84 -9.88 10.57 -2.32
C ASP A 84 -10.07 9.54 -1.20
N ASN A 85 -9.23 8.51 -1.14
CA ASN A 85 -9.43 7.42 -0.18
C ASN A 85 -8.20 7.09 0.68
N TRP A 86 -7.13 7.89 0.62
CA TRP A 86 -5.90 7.59 1.37
C TRP A 86 -6.12 7.48 2.88
N ASP A 87 -7.12 8.18 3.41
CA ASP A 87 -7.44 8.16 4.84
C ASP A 87 -8.02 6.83 5.31
N VAL A 88 -8.57 6.03 4.40
CA VAL A 88 -9.08 4.69 4.70
C VAL A 88 -7.96 3.76 5.20
N ILE A 89 -6.71 4.04 4.84
CA ILE A 89 -5.56 3.24 5.26
C ILE A 89 -5.48 3.18 6.80
N ARG A 90 -5.75 4.28 7.50
CA ARG A 90 -5.72 4.30 8.97
C ARG A 90 -6.73 3.32 9.55
N GLU A 91 -7.91 3.24 8.97
CA GLU A 91 -8.94 2.29 9.43
C GLU A 91 -8.53 0.84 9.19
N PHE A 92 -7.95 0.54 8.02
CA PHE A 92 -7.43 -0.79 7.72
C PHE A 92 -6.34 -1.19 8.72
N VAL A 93 -5.39 -0.30 8.98
CA VAL A 93 -4.31 -0.56 9.92
C VAL A 93 -4.87 -0.87 11.31
N ARG A 94 -5.80 -0.05 11.79
CA ARG A 94 -6.40 -0.25 13.10
C ARG A 94 -7.21 -1.54 13.17
N GLY A 95 -7.93 -1.87 12.10
CA GLY A 95 -8.66 -3.12 12.03
C GLY A 95 -7.75 -4.35 12.09
N LEU A 96 -6.65 -4.33 11.36
CA LEU A 96 -5.68 -5.43 11.36
C LEU A 96 -4.96 -5.55 12.70
N THR A 97 -4.64 -4.44 13.32
CA THR A 97 -4.01 -4.43 14.65
C THR A 97 -4.95 -4.99 15.70
N SER A 98 -6.24 -4.65 15.65
CA SER A 98 -7.24 -5.16 16.58
C SER A 98 -7.38 -6.68 16.51
N ARG A 99 -7.25 -7.27 15.32
CA ARG A 99 -7.31 -8.72 15.14
C ARG A 99 -6.22 -9.45 15.92
N GLU A 100 -5.05 -8.86 16.01
CA GLU A 100 -3.94 -9.46 16.77
C GLU A 100 -4.24 -9.48 18.27
N GLY A 101 -4.93 -8.45 18.77
CA GLY A 101 -5.26 -8.34 20.18
C GLY A 101 -6.44 -9.19 20.65
N ALA A 102 -7.13 -9.84 19.73
CA ALA A 102 -8.34 -10.59 20.04
C ALA A 102 -8.06 -11.97 20.66
#